data_bc03ac3fc0a6bc9737198d887dfa6e38
#
_entry.id   bc03ac3fc0a6bc9737198d887dfa6e38
#
_cell.length_a   1.000
_cell.length_b   1.000
_cell.length_c   1.000
_cell.angle_alpha   90.00
_cell.angle_beta   90.00
_cell.angle_gamma   90.00
#
_symmetry.space_group_name_H-M   'P 1'
#
loop_
_entity.id
_entity.type
_entity.pdbx_description
1 polymer ?
#
loop_
_entity_poly.entity_id
_entity_poly.type
_entity_poly.pdbx_seq_one_letter_code
_entity_poly.pdbx_strand_id
1 'polypeptide(L)'
;MLKRKWIILIALLGVVAMLLLFKTLILRSMGEFLIYEDNMKKTTYAFVLSGGPWDRGNEAVKIFKRDFSDTLVCTGENIPHDFKALGLDMLESEITEKNMHNQGVPKERILLVKKGTSTKEEAEEILAFCKARNAKSIMVISTDFHTRRIKQVFKKKFEKEGIEVVVRAAPSSSYDALNWWQSENGLIALNNEYIKQLYYLVKH
;
A
#
# COMPACT_ATOMS: atom_id res chain seq x y z
N MET A 1 -5.64 -18.96 50.26
CA MET A 1 -4.87 -19.12 49.02
C MET A 1 -5.62 -19.87 47.92
N LEU A 2 -6.33 -20.94 48.24
CA LEU A 2 -7.08 -21.73 47.20
C LEU A 2 -8.13 -20.90 46.45
N LYS A 3 -8.94 -20.10 47.17
CA LYS A 3 -10.01 -19.25 46.54
C LYS A 3 -9.46 -18.24 45.53
N ARG A 4 -8.28 -17.63 45.77
CA ARG A 4 -7.64 -16.68 44.86
C ARG A 4 -7.19 -17.35 43.56
N LYS A 5 -6.67 -18.59 43.62
CA LYS A 5 -6.31 -19.37 42.41
C LYS A 5 -7.50 -19.69 41.54
N TRP A 6 -8.63 -20.04 42.13
CA TRP A 6 -9.88 -20.32 41.41
C TRP A 6 -10.47 -19.08 40.74
N ILE A 7 -10.41 -17.93 41.42
CA ILE A 7 -10.84 -16.64 40.81
C ILE A 7 -10.00 -16.31 39.58
N ILE A 8 -8.67 -16.47 39.66
CA ILE A 8 -7.76 -16.22 38.53
C ILE A 8 -8.08 -17.21 37.39
N LEU A 9 -8.31 -18.48 37.68
CA LEU A 9 -8.65 -19.49 36.67
C LEU A 9 -9.97 -19.15 35.94
N ILE A 10 -11.01 -18.80 36.70
CA ILE A 10 -12.31 -18.41 36.14
C ILE A 10 -12.18 -17.15 35.27
N ALA A 11 -11.42 -16.15 35.74
CA ALA A 11 -11.16 -14.94 34.95
C ALA A 11 -10.42 -15.27 33.63
N LEU A 12 -9.40 -16.14 33.68
CA LEU A 12 -8.68 -16.59 32.49
C LEU A 12 -9.59 -17.31 31.51
N LEU A 13 -10.42 -18.24 31.99
CA LEU A 13 -11.39 -18.95 31.17
C LEU A 13 -12.42 -18.00 30.55
N GLY A 14 -12.86 -16.98 31.30
CA GLY A 14 -13.76 -15.94 30.77
C GLY A 14 -13.11 -15.13 29.64
N VAL A 15 -11.82 -14.75 29.79
CA VAL A 15 -11.06 -14.06 28.74
C VAL A 15 -10.91 -14.93 27.50
N VAL A 16 -10.57 -16.21 27.67
CA VAL A 16 -10.45 -17.16 26.54
C VAL A 16 -11.79 -17.33 25.84
N ALA A 17 -12.90 -17.51 26.58
CA ALA A 17 -14.22 -17.60 25.99
C ALA A 17 -14.60 -16.33 25.22
N MET A 18 -14.29 -15.16 25.75
CA MET A 18 -14.52 -13.89 25.08
C MET A 18 -13.70 -13.75 23.79
N LEU A 19 -12.42 -14.12 23.81
CA LEU A 19 -11.56 -14.14 22.63
C LEU A 19 -12.08 -15.10 21.55
N LEU A 20 -12.58 -16.26 21.93
CA LEU A 20 -13.18 -17.22 21.00
C LEU A 20 -14.49 -16.69 20.39
N LEU A 21 -15.35 -16.07 21.20
CA LEU A 21 -16.62 -15.47 20.73
C LEU A 21 -16.38 -14.32 19.75
N PHE A 22 -15.40 -13.47 20.02
CA PHE A 22 -15.10 -12.30 19.20
C PHE A 22 -13.95 -12.52 18.18
N LYS A 23 -13.45 -13.76 18.06
CA LYS A 23 -12.31 -14.09 17.20
C LYS A 23 -12.43 -13.49 15.79
N THR A 24 -13.55 -13.72 15.13
CA THR A 24 -13.74 -13.25 13.75
C THR A 24 -13.77 -11.72 13.66
N LEU A 25 -14.38 -11.05 14.63
CA LEU A 25 -14.41 -9.59 14.67
C LEU A 25 -13.00 -9.02 14.88
N ILE A 26 -12.24 -9.58 15.81
CA ILE A 26 -10.85 -9.16 16.09
C ILE A 26 -9.98 -9.35 14.83
N LEU A 27 -10.04 -10.53 14.22
CA LEU A 27 -9.25 -10.84 13.03
C LEU A 27 -9.59 -9.92 11.84
N ARG A 28 -10.89 -9.67 11.59
CA ARG A 28 -11.33 -8.71 10.58
C ARG A 28 -10.81 -7.31 10.85
N SER A 29 -10.97 -6.82 12.07
CA SER A 29 -10.46 -5.49 12.45
C SER A 29 -8.96 -5.34 12.24
N MET A 30 -8.18 -6.40 12.46
CA MET A 30 -6.74 -6.41 12.16
C MET A 30 -6.47 -6.26 10.65
N GLY A 31 -7.20 -6.98 9.81
CA GLY A 31 -7.04 -6.86 8.35
C GLY A 31 -7.46 -5.50 7.82
N GLU A 32 -8.63 -5.02 8.22
CA GLU A 32 -9.17 -3.72 7.82
C GLU A 32 -8.30 -2.55 8.32
N PHE A 33 -7.68 -2.67 9.49
CA PHE A 33 -6.79 -1.65 10.02
C PHE A 33 -5.63 -1.31 9.07
N LEU A 34 -5.14 -2.26 8.28
CA LEU A 34 -4.07 -2.02 7.31
C LEU A 34 -4.52 -1.14 6.14
N ILE A 35 -5.81 -1.11 5.85
CA ILE A 35 -6.37 -0.36 4.73
C ILE A 35 -6.64 1.09 5.16
N TYR A 36 -6.12 2.01 4.39
CA TYR A 36 -6.40 3.43 4.51
C TYR A 36 -6.63 4.03 3.13
N GLU A 37 -7.71 4.76 2.98
CA GLU A 37 -8.04 5.42 1.74
C GLU A 37 -8.61 6.81 2.01
N ASP A 38 -8.21 7.79 1.20
CA ASP A 38 -8.78 9.13 1.23
C ASP A 38 -9.97 9.24 0.27
N ASN A 39 -10.82 10.24 0.51
CA ASN A 39 -11.84 10.64 -0.46
C ASN A 39 -11.17 11.03 -1.78
N MET A 40 -11.74 10.57 -2.90
CA MET A 40 -11.23 10.85 -4.23
C MET A 40 -11.24 12.35 -4.53
N LYS A 41 -10.10 12.86 -4.96
CA LYS A 41 -9.91 14.22 -5.47
C LYS A 41 -9.12 14.17 -6.77
N LYS A 42 -9.38 15.12 -7.67
CA LYS A 42 -8.56 15.27 -8.89
C LYS A 42 -7.17 15.77 -8.51
N THR A 43 -6.14 15.13 -9.08
CA THR A 43 -4.73 15.50 -8.90
C THR A 43 -4.02 15.55 -10.24
N THR A 44 -2.97 16.36 -10.36
CA THR A 44 -2.17 16.44 -11.61
C THR A 44 -1.42 15.15 -11.87
N TYR A 45 -0.87 14.55 -10.83
CA TYR A 45 -0.07 13.32 -10.92
C TYR A 45 -0.65 12.24 -10.01
N ALA A 46 -0.77 11.01 -10.52
CA ALA A 46 -1.02 9.83 -9.72
C ALA A 46 0.20 8.89 -9.79
N PHE A 47 0.85 8.72 -8.65
CA PHE A 47 2.03 7.85 -8.50
C PHE A 47 1.60 6.43 -8.21
N VAL A 48 2.06 5.51 -9.05
CA VAL A 48 1.85 4.07 -8.91
C VAL A 48 3.12 3.48 -8.31
N LEU A 49 3.08 3.14 -7.02
CA LEU A 49 4.25 2.62 -6.30
C LEU A 49 4.63 1.22 -6.79
N SER A 50 5.90 0.85 -6.65
CA SER A 50 6.43 -0.48 -6.98
C SER A 50 5.91 -1.57 -6.02
N GLY A 51 5.97 -2.85 -6.44
CA GLY A 51 5.59 -4.01 -5.63
C GLY A 51 4.17 -4.53 -5.87
N GLY A 52 3.60 -4.29 -7.06
CA GLY A 52 2.28 -4.80 -7.43
C GLY A 52 1.83 -4.27 -8.80
N PRO A 53 2.59 -4.53 -9.87
CA PRO A 53 2.35 -3.92 -11.18
C PRO A 53 0.98 -4.25 -11.77
N TRP A 54 0.40 -5.41 -11.41
CA TRP A 54 -0.94 -5.78 -11.86
C TRP A 54 -2.04 -5.02 -11.12
N ASP A 55 -2.12 -5.18 -9.79
CA ASP A 55 -3.20 -4.60 -8.99
C ASP A 55 -3.18 -3.07 -9.03
N ARG A 56 -2.00 -2.48 -8.82
CA ARG A 56 -1.80 -1.03 -8.79
C ARG A 56 -1.96 -0.40 -10.16
N GLY A 57 -1.44 -1.05 -11.21
CA GLY A 57 -1.62 -0.61 -12.59
C GLY A 57 -3.09 -0.61 -13.02
N ASN A 58 -3.85 -1.66 -12.67
CA ASN A 58 -5.28 -1.73 -12.95
C ASN A 58 -6.07 -0.62 -12.25
N GLU A 59 -5.73 -0.30 -11.00
CA GLU A 59 -6.37 0.80 -10.29
C GLU A 59 -6.00 2.16 -10.90
N ALA A 60 -4.73 2.34 -11.30
CA ALA A 60 -4.29 3.55 -11.98
C ALA A 60 -5.04 3.79 -13.31
N VAL A 61 -5.30 2.73 -14.08
CA VAL A 61 -6.13 2.82 -15.31
C VAL A 61 -7.54 3.31 -15.00
N LYS A 62 -8.16 2.83 -13.92
CA LYS A 62 -9.50 3.31 -13.50
C LYS A 62 -9.47 4.80 -13.11
N ILE A 63 -8.43 5.23 -12.38
CA ILE A 63 -8.20 6.61 -11.98
C ILE A 63 -8.09 7.50 -13.22
N PHE A 64 -7.28 7.11 -14.19
CA PHE A 64 -7.09 7.83 -15.45
C PHE A 64 -8.40 7.93 -16.26
N LYS A 65 -9.07 6.80 -16.49
CA LYS A 65 -10.34 6.75 -17.26
C LYS A 65 -11.48 7.55 -16.63
N ARG A 66 -11.43 7.76 -15.30
CA ARG A 66 -12.41 8.56 -14.56
C ARG A 66 -11.98 10.03 -14.39
N ASP A 67 -10.92 10.44 -15.06
CA ASP A 67 -10.39 11.83 -15.04
C ASP A 67 -9.99 12.34 -13.64
N PHE A 68 -9.56 11.45 -12.75
CA PHE A 68 -9.01 11.83 -11.44
C PHE A 68 -7.53 12.18 -11.46
N SER A 69 -6.82 11.86 -12.55
CA SER A 69 -5.44 12.31 -12.79
C SER A 69 -5.14 12.37 -14.27
N ASP A 70 -4.41 13.43 -14.67
CA ASP A 70 -4.03 13.66 -16.07
C ASP A 70 -2.77 12.90 -16.47
N THR A 71 -1.93 12.54 -15.51
CA THR A 71 -0.64 11.89 -15.73
C THR A 71 -0.38 10.83 -14.67
N LEU A 72 -0.06 9.63 -15.10
CA LEU A 72 0.34 8.51 -14.26
C LEU A 72 1.87 8.44 -14.16
N VAL A 73 2.42 8.19 -12.99
CA VAL A 73 3.87 8.11 -12.76
C VAL A 73 4.19 6.79 -12.08
N CYS A 74 4.85 5.87 -12.79
CA CYS A 74 5.28 4.60 -12.21
C CYS A 74 6.63 4.76 -11.52
N THR A 75 6.77 4.21 -10.31
CA THR A 75 7.99 4.30 -9.50
C THR A 75 8.65 2.94 -9.30
N GLY A 76 9.93 2.96 -8.87
CA GLY A 76 10.68 1.79 -8.46
C GLY A 76 11.68 1.27 -9.49
N GLU A 77 12.83 0.81 -8.95
CA GLU A 77 13.96 0.28 -9.72
C GLU A 77 14.17 -1.23 -9.51
N ASN A 78 13.29 -1.90 -8.75
CA ASN A 78 13.40 -3.33 -8.53
C ASN A 78 13.05 -4.11 -9.80
N ILE A 79 13.80 -5.21 -10.04
CA ILE A 79 13.45 -6.22 -11.04
C ILE A 79 12.83 -7.41 -10.28
N PRO A 80 11.60 -7.84 -10.62
CA PRO A 80 11.00 -9.02 -10.01
C PRO A 80 11.87 -10.27 -10.15
N HIS A 81 11.90 -11.11 -9.12
CA HIS A 81 12.73 -12.32 -9.15
C HIS A 81 12.39 -13.25 -10.31
N ASP A 82 11.10 -13.38 -10.65
CA ASP A 82 10.65 -14.21 -11.77
C ASP A 82 11.18 -13.68 -13.11
N PHE A 83 11.27 -12.35 -13.27
CA PHE A 83 11.86 -11.74 -14.47
C PHE A 83 13.35 -12.02 -14.56
N LYS A 84 14.07 -11.91 -13.41
CA LYS A 84 15.50 -12.28 -13.37
C LYS A 84 15.71 -13.76 -13.73
N ALA A 85 14.85 -14.65 -13.23
CA ALA A 85 14.92 -16.07 -13.54
C ALA A 85 14.67 -16.38 -15.03
N LEU A 86 13.90 -15.55 -15.72
CA LEU A 86 13.65 -15.63 -17.16
C LEU A 86 14.70 -14.88 -18.01
N GLY A 87 15.72 -14.28 -17.39
CA GLY A 87 16.72 -13.45 -18.08
C GLY A 87 16.17 -12.12 -18.61
N LEU A 88 15.05 -11.64 -18.06
CA LEU A 88 14.43 -10.38 -18.42
C LEU A 88 14.90 -9.27 -17.49
N ASP A 89 15.46 -8.21 -18.07
CA ASP A 89 15.93 -7.01 -17.34
C ASP A 89 14.89 -5.90 -17.48
N MET A 90 13.75 -6.05 -16.77
CA MET A 90 12.65 -5.09 -16.80
C MET A 90 12.27 -4.68 -15.37
N LEU A 91 12.25 -3.38 -15.13
CA LEU A 91 11.90 -2.81 -13.82
C LEU A 91 10.39 -2.94 -13.53
N GLU A 92 10.02 -3.01 -12.26
CA GLU A 92 8.59 -3.00 -11.86
C GLU A 92 7.84 -1.77 -12.39
N SER A 93 8.49 -0.60 -12.42
CA SER A 93 7.94 0.61 -13.02
C SER A 93 7.63 0.45 -14.53
N GLU A 94 8.50 -0.24 -15.27
CA GLU A 94 8.30 -0.51 -16.71
C GLU A 94 7.20 -1.57 -16.95
N ILE A 95 7.11 -2.56 -16.07
CA ILE A 95 6.03 -3.55 -16.12
C ILE A 95 4.68 -2.87 -15.88
N THR A 96 4.64 -1.96 -14.90
CA THR A 96 3.43 -1.18 -14.59
C THR A 96 3.03 -0.26 -15.76
N GLU A 97 4.00 0.45 -16.36
CA GLU A 97 3.78 1.23 -17.58
C GLU A 97 3.16 0.38 -18.69
N LYS A 98 3.79 -0.78 -18.98
CA LYS A 98 3.31 -1.69 -20.04
C LYS A 98 1.91 -2.22 -19.75
N ASN A 99 1.61 -2.58 -18.49
CA ASN A 99 0.27 -2.99 -18.10
C ASN A 99 -0.77 -1.90 -18.37
N MET A 100 -0.50 -0.66 -17.95
CA MET A 100 -1.41 0.46 -18.16
C MET A 100 -1.57 0.83 -19.64
N HIS A 101 -0.48 0.83 -20.40
CA HIS A 101 -0.50 1.10 -21.83
C HIS A 101 -1.34 0.06 -22.60
N ASN A 102 -1.17 -1.22 -22.27
CA ASN A 102 -1.97 -2.31 -22.86
C ASN A 102 -3.47 -2.19 -22.57
N GLN A 103 -3.85 -1.47 -21.52
CA GLN A 103 -5.24 -1.18 -21.15
C GLN A 103 -5.77 0.15 -21.72
N GLY A 104 -5.00 0.79 -22.62
CA GLY A 104 -5.41 1.98 -23.37
C GLY A 104 -5.04 3.32 -22.75
N VAL A 105 -4.12 3.36 -21.76
CA VAL A 105 -3.54 4.63 -21.32
C VAL A 105 -2.51 5.07 -22.35
N PRO A 106 -2.61 6.29 -22.93
CA PRO A 106 -1.63 6.79 -23.87
C PRO A 106 -0.23 6.88 -23.25
N LYS A 107 0.79 6.49 -24.01
CA LYS A 107 2.17 6.41 -23.49
C LYS A 107 2.69 7.78 -23.02
N GLU A 108 2.32 8.85 -23.69
CA GLU A 108 2.64 10.24 -23.35
C GLU A 108 2.01 10.71 -22.01
N ARG A 109 1.04 9.95 -21.47
CA ARG A 109 0.42 10.18 -20.16
C ARG A 109 1.03 9.34 -19.05
N ILE A 110 2.07 8.57 -19.36
CA ILE A 110 2.78 7.72 -18.39
C ILE A 110 4.22 8.20 -18.27
N LEU A 111 4.65 8.52 -17.07
CA LEU A 111 6.03 8.88 -16.75
C LEU A 111 6.65 7.79 -15.88
N LEU A 112 7.97 7.68 -15.93
CA LEU A 112 8.73 6.73 -15.13
C LEU A 112 9.69 7.45 -14.18
N VAL A 113 9.68 7.07 -12.91
CA VAL A 113 10.69 7.40 -11.90
C VAL A 113 11.37 6.09 -11.51
N LYS A 114 12.40 5.71 -12.27
CA LYS A 114 13.13 4.44 -12.15
C LYS A 114 14.12 4.46 -10.99
N LYS A 115 13.60 4.77 -9.78
CA LYS A 115 14.38 4.90 -8.55
C LYS A 115 13.53 4.48 -7.36
N GLY A 116 14.24 4.08 -6.29
CA GLY A 116 13.65 3.67 -5.04
C GLY A 116 13.33 2.17 -4.97
N THR A 117 13.88 1.52 -3.95
CA THR A 117 13.70 0.08 -3.64
C THR A 117 12.79 -0.13 -2.45
N SER A 118 12.45 0.93 -1.73
CA SER A 118 11.63 0.92 -0.52
C SER A 118 10.64 2.07 -0.52
N THR A 119 9.57 1.93 0.25
CA THR A 119 8.53 2.98 0.39
C THR A 119 9.11 4.34 0.79
N LYS A 120 10.17 4.36 1.60
CA LYS A 120 10.83 5.60 2.03
C LYS A 120 11.59 6.25 0.88
N GLU A 121 12.37 5.46 0.15
CA GLU A 121 13.13 5.95 -1.01
C GLU A 121 12.19 6.43 -2.12
N GLU A 122 11.13 5.67 -2.44
CA GLU A 122 10.10 6.13 -3.38
C GLU A 122 9.48 7.46 -2.93
N ALA A 123 9.19 7.63 -1.63
CA ALA A 123 8.66 8.90 -1.12
C ALA A 123 9.66 10.06 -1.28
N GLU A 124 10.96 9.81 -1.18
CA GLU A 124 12.01 10.82 -1.39
C GLU A 124 12.10 11.22 -2.86
N GLU A 125 12.12 10.25 -3.77
CA GLU A 125 12.15 10.49 -5.22
C GLU A 125 10.88 11.18 -5.72
N ILE A 126 9.70 10.78 -5.21
CA ILE A 126 8.42 11.44 -5.52
C ILE A 126 8.40 12.89 -5.01
N LEU A 127 8.94 13.14 -3.82
CA LEU A 127 9.02 14.49 -3.29
C LEU A 127 9.93 15.38 -4.16
N ALA A 128 11.08 14.87 -4.58
CA ALA A 128 11.99 15.55 -5.50
C ALA A 128 11.30 15.85 -6.85
N PHE A 129 10.57 14.89 -7.40
CA PHE A 129 9.77 15.05 -8.61
C PHE A 129 8.73 16.16 -8.45
N CYS A 130 7.99 16.17 -7.34
CA CYS A 130 6.96 17.16 -7.05
C CYS A 130 7.55 18.58 -6.93
N LYS A 131 8.67 18.73 -6.23
CA LYS A 131 9.37 20.01 -6.09
C LYS A 131 9.83 20.55 -7.44
N ALA A 132 10.43 19.71 -8.28
CA ALA A 132 10.90 20.12 -9.62
C ALA A 132 9.77 20.57 -10.55
N ARG A 133 8.52 20.15 -10.28
CA ARG A 133 7.33 20.46 -11.10
C ARG A 133 6.32 21.37 -10.40
N ASN A 134 6.62 21.88 -9.21
CA ASN A 134 5.73 22.70 -8.39
C ASN A 134 4.34 22.03 -8.15
N ALA A 135 4.30 20.71 -8.04
CA ALA A 135 3.07 19.98 -7.78
C ALA A 135 2.52 20.33 -6.39
N LYS A 136 1.22 20.64 -6.28
CA LYS A 136 0.54 21.02 -5.04
C LYS A 136 -0.31 19.90 -4.46
N SER A 137 -0.73 18.96 -5.29
CA SER A 137 -1.47 17.77 -4.88
C SER A 137 -1.08 16.57 -5.74
N ILE A 138 -0.99 15.42 -5.12
CA ILE A 138 -0.69 14.15 -5.77
C ILE A 138 -1.59 13.05 -5.25
N MET A 139 -1.81 12.04 -6.07
CA MET A 139 -2.37 10.76 -5.63
C MET A 139 -1.24 9.74 -5.52
N VAL A 140 -1.30 8.89 -4.49
CA VAL A 140 -0.37 7.77 -4.31
C VAL A 140 -1.17 6.49 -4.27
N ILE A 141 -0.95 5.62 -5.27
CA ILE A 141 -1.65 4.35 -5.46
C ILE A 141 -0.76 3.22 -4.94
N SER A 142 -1.27 2.44 -4.02
CA SER A 142 -0.61 1.24 -3.50
C SER A 142 -1.63 0.14 -3.23
N THR A 143 -1.17 -1.11 -3.12
CA THR A 143 -2.05 -2.22 -2.74
C THR A 143 -2.68 -1.95 -1.37
N ASP A 144 -3.95 -2.28 -1.21
CA ASP A 144 -4.81 -1.91 -0.10
C ASP A 144 -4.18 -2.13 1.29
N PHE A 145 -3.66 -3.33 1.58
CA PHE A 145 -3.02 -3.64 2.87
C PHE A 145 -1.70 -2.89 3.14
N HIS A 146 -1.12 -2.19 2.15
CA HIS A 146 0.04 -1.33 2.33
C HIS A 146 -0.31 0.13 2.65
N THR A 147 -1.56 0.54 2.43
CA THR A 147 -1.94 1.96 2.42
C THR A 147 -1.85 2.65 3.77
N ARG A 148 -2.00 1.93 4.88
CA ARG A 148 -1.75 2.47 6.23
C ARG A 148 -0.30 2.94 6.39
N ARG A 149 0.67 2.16 5.91
CA ARG A 149 2.09 2.52 5.91
C ARG A 149 2.39 3.66 4.95
N ILE A 150 1.74 3.68 3.78
CA ILE A 150 1.84 4.82 2.84
C ILE A 150 1.40 6.11 3.52
N LYS A 151 0.25 6.11 4.21
CA LYS A 151 -0.19 7.27 5.00
C LYS A 151 0.89 7.76 5.97
N GLN A 152 1.50 6.84 6.75
CA GLN A 152 2.54 7.20 7.72
C GLN A 152 3.76 7.85 7.06
N VAL A 153 4.24 7.27 5.95
CA VAL A 153 5.47 7.71 5.29
C VAL A 153 5.25 9.00 4.50
N PHE A 154 4.13 9.13 3.80
CA PHE A 154 3.91 10.21 2.83
C PHE A 154 3.28 11.45 3.45
N LYS A 155 2.13 11.32 4.17
CA LYS A 155 1.33 12.50 4.51
C LYS A 155 2.12 13.56 5.25
N LYS A 156 2.64 13.25 6.41
CA LYS A 156 3.39 14.23 7.24
C LYS A 156 4.62 14.82 6.52
N LYS A 157 5.30 14.02 5.68
CA LYS A 157 6.48 14.44 4.93
C LYS A 157 6.12 15.46 3.86
N PHE A 158 5.04 15.21 3.11
CA PHE A 158 4.61 16.05 1.99
C PHE A 158 3.85 17.31 2.47
N GLU A 159 3.05 17.20 3.53
CA GLU A 159 2.38 18.35 4.16
C GLU A 159 3.35 19.44 4.60
N LYS A 160 4.52 19.08 5.13
CA LYS A 160 5.59 20.03 5.48
C LYS A 160 6.11 20.84 4.30
N GLU A 161 5.94 20.32 3.10
CA GLU A 161 6.36 20.95 1.84
C GLU A 161 5.18 21.58 1.09
N GLY A 162 4.01 21.66 1.72
CA GLY A 162 2.80 22.24 1.13
C GLY A 162 2.20 21.42 -0.01
N ILE A 163 2.42 20.08 -0.01
CA ILE A 163 1.90 19.16 -1.02
C ILE A 163 0.82 18.26 -0.38
N GLU A 164 -0.40 18.33 -0.90
CA GLU A 164 -1.49 17.45 -0.48
C GLU A 164 -1.28 16.04 -1.07
N VAL A 165 -1.42 15.01 -0.23
CA VAL A 165 -1.35 13.60 -0.66
C VAL A 165 -2.71 12.94 -0.51
N VAL A 166 -3.23 12.41 -1.60
CA VAL A 166 -4.41 11.54 -1.65
C VAL A 166 -3.94 10.10 -1.76
N VAL A 167 -4.22 9.28 -0.75
CA VAL A 167 -3.86 7.85 -0.76
C VAL A 167 -5.01 7.06 -1.39
N ARG A 168 -4.68 6.25 -2.40
CA ARG A 168 -5.61 5.35 -3.07
C ARG A 168 -5.23 3.89 -2.86
N ALA A 169 -6.21 3.09 -2.43
CA ALA A 169 -6.08 1.66 -2.22
C ALA A 169 -6.42 0.91 -3.53
N ALA A 170 -5.44 0.19 -4.08
CA ALA A 170 -5.66 -0.77 -5.15
C ALA A 170 -6.07 -2.11 -4.52
N PRO A 171 -7.26 -2.65 -4.84
CA PRO A 171 -7.68 -3.96 -4.33
C PRO A 171 -6.65 -5.03 -4.67
N SER A 172 -6.23 -5.81 -3.67
CA SER A 172 -5.27 -6.89 -3.86
C SER A 172 -5.92 -8.12 -4.48
N SER A 173 -5.23 -8.75 -5.43
CA SER A 173 -5.60 -10.07 -5.96
C SER A 173 -5.22 -11.22 -5.03
N SER A 174 -4.37 -10.99 -4.01
CA SER A 174 -3.82 -12.01 -3.12
C SER A 174 -4.12 -11.81 -1.63
N TYR A 175 -4.78 -10.71 -1.26
CA TYR A 175 -5.14 -10.38 0.12
C TYR A 175 -6.64 -10.08 0.25
N ASP A 176 -7.28 -10.71 1.23
CA ASP A 176 -8.64 -10.40 1.65
C ASP A 176 -8.62 -9.97 3.11
N ALA A 177 -8.87 -8.68 3.37
CA ALA A 177 -8.86 -8.11 4.72
C ALA A 177 -9.87 -8.77 5.68
N LEU A 178 -10.97 -9.30 5.14
CA LEU A 178 -12.04 -9.92 5.94
C LEU A 178 -11.77 -11.37 6.28
N ASN A 179 -10.85 -12.04 5.56
CA ASN A 179 -10.55 -13.47 5.71
C ASN A 179 -9.05 -13.80 5.59
N TRP A 180 -8.18 -12.81 5.82
CA TRP A 180 -6.72 -12.94 5.66
C TRP A 180 -6.10 -14.16 6.36
N TRP A 181 -6.67 -14.59 7.49
CA TRP A 181 -6.20 -15.75 8.27
C TRP A 181 -6.51 -17.11 7.64
N GLN A 182 -7.26 -17.15 6.54
CA GLN A 182 -7.64 -18.37 5.83
C GLN A 182 -6.68 -18.69 4.67
N SER A 183 -5.69 -17.85 4.38
CA SER A 183 -4.72 -18.07 3.31
C SER A 183 -3.30 -17.75 3.76
N GLU A 184 -2.32 -18.49 3.22
CA GLU A 184 -0.89 -18.23 3.48
C GLU A 184 -0.49 -16.82 3.04
N ASN A 185 -0.95 -16.37 1.87
CA ASN A 185 -0.69 -15.02 1.36
C ASN A 185 -1.25 -13.94 2.31
N GLY A 186 -2.44 -14.14 2.84
CA GLY A 186 -3.04 -13.23 3.80
C GLY A 186 -2.25 -13.16 5.11
N LEU A 187 -1.82 -14.32 5.63
CA LEU A 187 -0.97 -14.39 6.82
C LEU A 187 0.37 -13.68 6.60
N ILE A 188 1.04 -13.94 5.47
CA ILE A 188 2.32 -13.30 5.12
C ILE A 188 2.14 -11.79 4.98
N ALA A 189 1.12 -11.34 4.24
CA ALA A 189 0.85 -9.94 4.00
C ALA A 189 0.61 -9.18 5.31
N LEU A 190 -0.28 -9.68 6.17
CA LEU A 190 -0.62 -9.04 7.43
C LEU A 190 0.59 -8.97 8.37
N ASN A 191 1.28 -10.08 8.61
CA ASN A 191 2.43 -10.11 9.51
C ASN A 191 3.54 -9.17 9.02
N ASN A 192 3.88 -9.21 7.74
CA ASN A 192 4.91 -8.34 7.17
C ASN A 192 4.54 -6.86 7.31
N GLU A 193 3.28 -6.47 7.09
CA GLU A 193 2.87 -5.08 7.21
C GLU A 193 2.86 -4.59 8.65
N TYR A 194 2.40 -5.38 9.63
CA TYR A 194 2.49 -4.98 11.02
C TYR A 194 3.94 -4.80 11.50
N ILE A 195 4.84 -5.71 11.10
CA ILE A 195 6.28 -5.60 11.41
C ILE A 195 6.86 -4.34 10.76
N LYS A 196 6.55 -4.08 9.48
CA LYS A 196 7.01 -2.87 8.79
C LYS A 196 6.46 -1.60 9.42
N GLN A 197 5.20 -1.56 9.83
CA GLN A 197 4.63 -0.40 10.51
C GLN A 197 5.35 -0.12 11.84
N LEU A 198 5.61 -1.15 12.66
CA LEU A 198 6.40 -1.01 13.88
C LEU A 198 7.81 -0.48 13.59
N TYR A 199 8.48 -1.03 12.58
CA TYR A 199 9.80 -0.56 12.15
C TYR A 199 9.80 0.94 11.79
N TYR A 200 8.80 1.39 11.02
CA TYR A 200 8.68 2.80 10.64
C TYR A 200 8.31 3.71 11.81
N LEU A 201 7.57 3.23 12.81
CA LEU A 201 7.25 3.98 14.02
C LEU A 201 8.47 4.17 14.93
N VAL A 202 9.36 3.17 15.02
CA VAL A 202 10.55 3.22 15.91
C VAL A 202 11.70 3.99 15.26
N LYS A 203 11.85 3.90 13.95
CA LYS A 203 13.01 4.45 13.24
C LYS A 203 12.80 5.88 12.73
N HIS A 204 11.56 6.39 12.76
CA HIS A 204 11.14 7.66 12.18
C HIS A 204 10.10 8.39 13.01
#